data_17331dce36c13202fdaf0bf04f7a37c8
#
_entry.id   17331dce36c13202fdaf0bf04f7a37c8
#
_cell.length_a   1.000
_cell.length_b   1.000
_cell.length_c   1.000
_cell.angle_alpha   90.00
_cell.angle_beta   90.00
_cell.angle_gamma   90.00
#
_symmetry.space_group_name_H-M   'P 1'
#
loop_
_entity.id
_entity.type
_entity.pdbx_description
1 polymer ?
#
loop_
_entity_poly.entity_id
_entity_poly.type
_entity_poly.pdbx_seq_one_letter_code
_entity_poly.pdbx_strand_id
1 'polypeptide(L)'
;MKKILVADDETSIRLLYSEELKEEGYEVYQAANGLEALEIVDKIPLDLVILDIKMPEMNGIEALRQIKEKRPDLPVVLSTSYGEYKQDFATWASDEYLVKSSDLEDLKAVVKRYLKE
;
A
#
# COMPACT_ATOMS: atom_id res chain seq x y z
N MET A 1 -11.20 14.08 4.42
CA MET A 1 -9.78 13.74 4.19
C MET A 1 -9.67 12.26 3.87
N LYS A 2 -9.03 11.92 2.76
CA LYS A 2 -8.88 10.53 2.37
C LYS A 2 -7.83 9.83 3.25
N LYS A 3 -8.07 8.57 3.57
CA LYS A 3 -7.24 7.79 4.47
C LYS A 3 -6.46 6.73 3.71
N ILE A 4 -5.13 6.75 3.87
CA ILE A 4 -4.22 5.85 3.18
C ILE A 4 -3.43 5.05 4.21
N LEU A 5 -3.27 3.75 3.96
CA LEU A 5 -2.37 2.90 4.73
C LEU A 5 -1.10 2.67 3.91
N VAL A 6 0.05 2.91 4.53
CA VAL A 6 1.36 2.57 3.95
C VAL A 6 1.94 1.44 4.77
N ALA A 7 2.06 0.27 4.18
CA ALA A 7 2.59 -0.92 4.84
C ALA A 7 3.93 -1.30 4.20
N ASP A 8 5.01 -1.19 4.96
CA ASP A 8 6.37 -1.44 4.48
C ASP A 8 7.26 -1.70 5.70
N ASP A 9 8.08 -2.75 5.64
CA ASP A 9 8.97 -3.06 6.76
C ASP A 9 10.22 -2.18 6.78
N GLU A 10 10.54 -1.51 5.68
CA GLU A 10 11.65 -0.57 5.65
C GLU A 10 11.20 0.77 6.22
N THR A 11 11.68 1.08 7.41
CA THR A 11 11.28 2.30 8.11
C THR A 11 11.50 3.56 7.28
N SER A 12 12.65 3.65 6.59
CA SER A 12 12.95 4.84 5.79
C SER A 12 11.97 5.05 4.64
N ILE A 13 11.59 3.98 3.95
CA ILE A 13 10.62 4.07 2.85
C ILE A 13 9.24 4.39 3.40
N ARG A 14 8.84 3.70 4.47
CA ARG A 14 7.53 3.93 5.09
C ARG A 14 7.36 5.38 5.52
N LEU A 15 8.39 5.94 6.16
CA LEU A 15 8.36 7.34 6.59
C LEU A 15 8.37 8.29 5.41
N LEU A 16 9.20 8.03 4.40
CA LEU A 16 9.28 8.88 3.22
C LEU A 16 7.93 8.97 2.52
N TYR A 17 7.29 7.83 2.26
CA TYR A 17 5.99 7.79 1.60
C TYR A 17 4.93 8.47 2.46
N SER A 18 4.96 8.20 3.77
CA SER A 18 3.96 8.77 4.68
C SER A 18 4.06 10.29 4.73
N GLU A 19 5.27 10.83 4.85
CA GLU A 19 5.45 12.28 4.90
C GLU A 19 5.02 12.95 3.61
N GLU A 20 5.38 12.35 2.47
CA GLU A 20 5.02 12.91 1.18
C GLU A 20 3.51 12.93 0.97
N LEU A 21 2.83 11.87 1.36
CA LEU A 21 1.38 11.80 1.20
C LEU A 21 0.66 12.73 2.18
N LYS A 22 1.20 12.91 3.38
CA LYS A 22 0.63 13.88 4.32
C LYS A 22 0.74 15.30 3.76
N GLU A 23 1.84 15.62 3.10
CA GLU A 23 2.00 16.92 2.46
C GLU A 23 0.99 17.15 1.35
N GLU A 24 0.54 16.07 0.71
CA GLU A 24 -0.49 16.15 -0.32
C GLU A 24 -1.91 16.27 0.26
N GLY A 25 -2.04 16.24 1.57
CA GLY A 25 -3.32 16.44 2.24
C GLY A 25 -4.05 15.19 2.66
N TYR A 26 -3.39 14.03 2.63
CA TYR A 26 -4.01 12.77 3.03
C TYR A 26 -3.74 12.46 4.50
N GLU A 27 -4.64 11.69 5.10
CA GLU A 27 -4.43 11.13 6.44
C GLU A 27 -3.76 9.78 6.25
N VAL A 28 -2.58 9.58 6.84
CA VAL A 28 -1.77 8.39 6.57
C VAL A 28 -1.57 7.55 7.82
N TYR A 29 -1.82 6.25 7.68
CA TYR A 29 -1.57 5.24 8.70
C TYR A 29 -0.39 4.37 8.26
N GLN A 30 0.35 3.81 9.20
CA GLN A 30 1.56 3.06 8.91
C GLN A 30 1.51 1.67 9.52
N ALA A 31 2.01 0.68 8.78
CA ALA A 31 2.17 -0.69 9.26
C ALA A 31 3.54 -1.20 8.86
N ALA A 32 4.19 -1.95 9.74
CA ALA A 32 5.52 -2.49 9.50
C ALA A 32 5.50 -3.94 8.99
N ASN A 33 4.33 -4.57 8.97
CA ASN A 33 4.17 -5.93 8.49
C ASN A 33 2.72 -6.18 8.09
N GLY A 34 2.46 -7.36 7.52
CA GLY A 34 1.13 -7.68 7.03
C GLY A 34 0.08 -7.83 8.11
N LEU A 35 0.48 -8.30 9.29
CA LEU A 35 -0.47 -8.45 10.40
C LEU A 35 -0.96 -7.10 10.89
N GLU A 36 -0.05 -6.14 11.05
CA GLU A 36 -0.42 -4.78 11.42
C GLU A 36 -1.32 -4.14 10.36
N ALA A 37 -1.00 -4.40 9.09
CA ALA A 37 -1.82 -3.88 7.99
C ALA A 37 -3.25 -4.39 8.10
N LEU A 38 -3.43 -5.68 8.36
CA LEU A 38 -4.78 -6.25 8.50
C LEU A 38 -5.53 -5.66 9.68
N GLU A 39 -4.84 -5.43 10.81
CA GLU A 39 -5.48 -4.80 11.96
C GLU A 39 -6.00 -3.41 11.62
N ILE A 40 -5.22 -2.63 10.90
CA ILE A 40 -5.62 -1.27 10.52
C ILE A 40 -6.79 -1.33 9.54
N VAL A 41 -6.74 -2.24 8.57
CA VAL A 41 -7.85 -2.42 7.62
C VAL A 41 -9.15 -2.74 8.35
N ASP A 42 -9.08 -3.55 9.41
CA ASP A 42 -10.26 -3.91 10.19
C ASP A 42 -10.84 -2.74 10.98
N LYS A 43 -10.00 -1.81 11.41
CA LYS A 43 -10.41 -0.76 12.35
C LYS A 43 -10.67 0.59 11.70
N ILE A 44 -10.01 0.88 10.58
CA ILE A 44 -10.03 2.21 9.96
C ILE A 44 -10.70 2.12 8.59
N PRO A 45 -11.64 3.03 8.27
CA PRO A 45 -12.26 3.04 6.94
C PRO A 45 -11.32 3.67 5.91
N LEU A 46 -10.36 2.87 5.47
CA LEU A 46 -9.34 3.32 4.52
C LEU A 46 -9.90 3.53 3.11
N ASP A 47 -9.24 4.40 2.37
CA ASP A 47 -9.59 4.69 0.97
C ASP A 47 -8.58 4.08 0.00
N LEU A 48 -7.38 3.75 0.49
CA LEU A 48 -6.31 3.17 -0.34
C LEU A 48 -5.29 2.48 0.55
N VAL A 49 -4.72 1.39 0.06
CA VAL A 49 -3.61 0.70 0.73
C VAL A 49 -2.43 0.64 -0.22
N ILE A 50 -1.26 1.04 0.26
CA ILE A 50 0.01 0.86 -0.44
C ILE A 50 0.77 -0.20 0.35
N LEU A 51 1.07 -1.32 -0.29
CA LEU A 51 1.46 -2.54 0.38
C LEU A 51 2.75 -3.11 -0.21
N ASP A 52 3.79 -3.22 0.61
CA ASP A 52 5.04 -3.86 0.21
C ASP A 52 4.84 -5.37 0.11
N ILE A 53 5.54 -6.02 -0.79
CA ILE A 53 5.43 -7.47 -0.95
C ILE A 53 6.25 -8.21 0.11
N LYS A 54 7.51 -7.83 0.31
CA LYS A 54 8.40 -8.52 1.25
C LYS A 54 8.34 -7.89 2.62
N MET A 55 7.59 -8.53 3.51
CA MET A 55 7.44 -8.09 4.90
C MET A 55 7.52 -9.29 5.83
N PRO A 56 8.03 -9.12 7.06
CA PRO A 56 8.01 -10.20 8.06
C PRO A 56 6.59 -10.45 8.55
N GLU A 57 6.39 -11.52 9.27
CA GLU A 57 5.15 -12.00 9.85
C GLU A 57 4.16 -12.46 8.80
N MET A 58 3.77 -11.57 7.88
CA MET A 58 2.89 -11.91 6.77
C MET A 58 3.30 -11.05 5.58
N ASN A 59 3.68 -11.67 4.47
CA ASN A 59 4.09 -10.92 3.28
C ASN A 59 2.91 -10.22 2.62
N GLY A 60 3.23 -9.29 1.72
CA GLY A 60 2.21 -8.46 1.08
C GLY A 60 1.23 -9.22 0.21
N ILE A 61 1.65 -10.32 -0.40
CA ILE A 61 0.76 -11.12 -1.25
C ILE A 61 -0.35 -11.75 -0.40
N GLU A 62 0.01 -12.34 0.75
CA GLU A 62 -0.97 -12.92 1.65
C GLU A 62 -1.86 -11.85 2.26
N ALA A 63 -1.27 -10.71 2.64
CA ALA A 63 -2.04 -9.58 3.17
C ALA A 63 -3.03 -9.08 2.12
N LEU A 64 -2.60 -8.94 0.87
CA LEU A 64 -3.47 -8.52 -0.24
C LEU A 64 -4.68 -9.44 -0.36
N ARG A 65 -4.45 -10.74 -0.33
CA ARG A 65 -5.53 -11.72 -0.45
C ARG A 65 -6.56 -11.53 0.67
N GLN A 66 -6.09 -11.40 1.90
CA GLN A 66 -6.99 -11.23 3.04
C GLN A 66 -7.70 -9.89 3.04
N ILE A 67 -7.01 -8.81 2.64
CA ILE A 67 -7.63 -7.50 2.51
C ILE A 67 -8.79 -7.54 1.51
N LYS A 68 -8.55 -8.16 0.36
CA LYS A 68 -9.57 -8.24 -0.68
C LYS A 68 -10.75 -9.11 -0.28
N GLU A 69 -10.52 -10.12 0.55
CA GLU A 69 -11.62 -10.91 1.09
C GLU A 69 -12.52 -10.10 2.03
N LYS A 70 -11.90 -9.23 2.84
CA LYS A 70 -12.62 -8.41 3.82
C LYS A 70 -13.25 -7.18 3.18
N ARG A 71 -12.53 -6.56 2.28
CA ARG A 71 -12.94 -5.30 1.66
C ARG A 71 -12.62 -5.31 0.16
N PRO A 72 -13.44 -6.02 -0.63
CA PRO A 72 -13.14 -6.18 -2.07
C PRO A 72 -13.10 -4.86 -2.85
N ASP A 73 -13.74 -3.81 -2.35
CA ASP A 73 -13.77 -2.52 -3.03
C ASP A 73 -12.60 -1.61 -2.65
N LEU A 74 -11.79 -1.99 -1.68
CA LEU A 74 -10.67 -1.18 -1.23
C LEU A 74 -9.51 -1.32 -2.22
N PRO A 75 -9.08 -0.22 -2.87
CA PRO A 75 -7.95 -0.29 -3.80
C PRO A 75 -6.66 -0.63 -3.06
N VAL A 76 -5.88 -1.55 -3.61
CA VAL A 76 -4.59 -1.93 -3.06
C VAL A 76 -3.54 -1.80 -4.14
N VAL A 77 -2.51 -1.02 -3.85
CA VAL A 77 -1.35 -0.83 -4.72
C VAL A 77 -0.20 -1.64 -4.14
N LEU A 78 0.33 -2.60 -4.89
CA LEU A 78 1.51 -3.32 -4.46
C LEU A 78 2.76 -2.52 -4.81
N SER A 79 3.67 -2.39 -3.86
CA SER A 79 4.91 -1.65 -4.03
C SER A 79 6.08 -2.58 -3.72
N THR A 80 7.08 -2.61 -4.61
CA THR A 80 8.23 -3.48 -4.43
C THR A 80 9.48 -2.82 -5.00
N SER A 81 10.65 -3.23 -4.48
CA SER A 81 11.94 -2.73 -4.97
C SER A 81 12.29 -3.30 -6.34
N TYR A 82 11.68 -4.41 -6.72
CA TYR A 82 12.01 -5.11 -7.96
C TYR A 82 10.76 -5.40 -8.76
N GLY A 83 10.88 -5.42 -10.07
CA GLY A 83 9.78 -5.80 -10.95
C GLY A 83 9.56 -7.31 -11.06
N GLU A 84 10.27 -8.11 -10.28
CA GLU A 84 10.26 -9.57 -10.38
C GLU A 84 8.92 -10.23 -10.12
N TYR A 85 8.05 -9.57 -9.33
CA TYR A 85 6.74 -10.11 -9.01
C TYR A 85 5.65 -9.70 -10.01
N LYS A 86 6.02 -8.93 -11.02
CA LYS A 86 5.05 -8.34 -11.94
C LYS A 86 4.23 -9.38 -12.70
N GLN A 87 4.81 -10.56 -12.93
CA GLN A 87 4.15 -11.64 -13.66
C GLN A 87 3.50 -12.69 -12.75
N ASP A 88 3.59 -12.50 -11.44
CA ASP A 88 3.02 -13.44 -10.49
C ASP A 88 1.49 -13.30 -10.46
N PHE A 89 0.78 -14.43 -10.56
CA PHE A 89 -0.68 -14.42 -10.50
C PHE A 89 -1.22 -13.75 -9.26
N ALA A 90 -0.53 -13.91 -8.12
CA ALA A 90 -0.99 -13.34 -6.86
C ALA A 90 -1.04 -11.81 -6.92
N THR A 91 -0.19 -11.18 -7.73
CA THR A 91 -0.19 -9.73 -7.86
C THR A 91 -1.36 -9.21 -8.68
N TRP A 92 -2.01 -10.08 -9.46
CA TRP A 92 -3.16 -9.69 -10.28
C TRP A 92 -4.36 -9.27 -9.44
N ALA A 93 -4.39 -9.69 -8.16
CA ALA A 93 -5.46 -9.26 -7.25
C ALA A 93 -5.30 -7.81 -6.81
N SER A 94 -4.13 -7.22 -7.02
CA SER A 94 -3.93 -5.80 -6.71
C SER A 94 -4.52 -4.94 -7.81
N ASP A 95 -4.89 -3.72 -7.45
CA ASP A 95 -5.44 -2.76 -8.40
C ASP A 95 -4.33 -2.10 -9.22
N GLU A 96 -3.12 -2.05 -8.69
CA GLU A 96 -2.00 -1.37 -9.32
C GLU A 96 -0.70 -1.99 -8.80
N TYR A 97 0.36 -1.89 -9.60
CA TYR A 97 1.69 -2.36 -9.24
C TYR A 97 2.67 -1.20 -9.38
N LEU A 98 3.41 -0.91 -8.33
CA LEU A 98 4.34 0.21 -8.29
C LEU A 98 5.74 -0.27 -7.91
N VAL A 99 6.74 0.08 -8.70
CA VAL A 99 8.13 -0.22 -8.36
C VAL A 99 8.66 0.92 -7.49
N LYS A 100 9.25 0.58 -6.35
CA LYS A 100 9.79 1.58 -5.42
C LYS A 100 10.91 2.36 -6.10
N SER A 101 10.91 3.67 -5.89
CA SER A 101 11.87 4.58 -6.50
C SER A 101 12.07 5.76 -5.56
N SER A 102 13.21 6.44 -5.70
CA SER A 102 13.43 7.70 -5.00
C SER A 102 12.62 8.82 -5.63
N ASP A 103 12.10 8.58 -6.83
CA ASP A 103 11.20 9.52 -7.50
C ASP A 103 9.78 9.24 -7.01
N LEU A 104 9.24 10.18 -6.25
CA LEU A 104 7.92 10.04 -5.65
C LEU A 104 6.77 10.45 -6.56
N GLU A 105 7.08 10.89 -7.78
CA GLU A 105 6.04 11.33 -8.70
C GLU A 105 5.11 10.19 -9.13
N ASP A 106 5.67 8.99 -9.32
CA ASP A 106 4.86 7.82 -9.68
C ASP A 106 3.90 7.47 -8.55
N LEU A 107 4.38 7.52 -7.30
CA LEU A 107 3.53 7.27 -6.13
C LEU A 107 2.38 8.27 -6.08
N LYS A 108 2.70 9.56 -6.23
CA LYS A 108 1.69 10.61 -6.18
C LYS A 108 0.66 10.46 -7.30
N ALA A 109 1.12 10.12 -8.50
CA ALA A 109 0.23 9.96 -9.65
C ALA A 109 -0.74 8.79 -9.43
N VAL A 110 -0.24 7.68 -8.92
CA VAL A 110 -1.08 6.50 -8.64
C VAL A 110 -2.12 6.85 -7.57
N VAL A 111 -1.70 7.49 -6.49
CA VAL A 111 -2.60 7.86 -5.41
C VAL A 111 -3.70 8.79 -5.92
N LYS A 112 -3.35 9.80 -6.70
CA LYS A 112 -4.35 10.74 -7.25
C LYS A 112 -5.34 10.02 -8.15
N ARG A 113 -4.88 9.03 -8.91
CA ARG A 113 -5.75 8.28 -9.81
C ARG A 113 -6.84 7.55 -9.06
N TYR A 114 -6.51 6.96 -7.91
CA TYR A 114 -7.46 6.19 -7.11
C TYR A 114 -8.28 7.04 -6.13
N LEU A 115 -7.76 8.18 -5.72
CA LEU A 115 -8.39 9.03 -4.71
C LEU A 115 -8.86 10.36 -5.26
N LYS A 116 -9.32 10.39 -6.47
CA LYS A 116 -9.79 11.61 -7.14
C LYS A 116 -10.57 12.51 -6.21
N GLU A 117 -10.04 13.68 -5.98
CA GLU A 117 -10.69 14.71 -5.17
C GLU A 117 -10.93 15.93 -6.00
#